data_07464b755b41c7cf07117993103b267b
#
_entry.id   07464b755b41c7cf07117993103b267b
#
_cell.length_a   1.000
_cell.length_b   1.000
_cell.length_c   1.000
_cell.angle_alpha   90.00
_cell.angle_beta   90.00
_cell.angle_gamma   90.00
#
_symmetry.space_group_name_H-M   'P 1'
#
loop_
_entity.id
_entity.type
_entity.pdbx_description
1 polymer ?
#
loop_
_entity_poly.entity_id
_entity_poly.type
_entity_poly.pdbx_seq_one_letter_code
_entity_poly.pdbx_strand_id
1 'polypeptide(L)'
;MNEVVFDKEKYQSFIDENNGTGTLKIQAFVANQAFPLQGIDVKVFKNIGNDKVVFFEGETDLSGIIDDISLPAVVSKEDVEQASDIIYTTYNIEATNPETKEKKYYEIAVFSDLKIIQPIRFSNDYLMGEEL
;
A
#
# COMPACT_ATOMS: atom_id res chain seq x y z
N MET A 1 -19.05 -6.41 6.46
CA MET A 1 -18.16 -6.27 5.30
C MET A 1 -17.25 -7.49 5.22
N ASN A 2 -17.24 -8.14 4.09
CA ASN A 2 -16.41 -9.33 3.89
C ASN A 2 -15.03 -8.94 3.36
N GLU A 3 -14.01 -9.58 3.90
CA GLU A 3 -12.67 -9.43 3.37
C GLU A 3 -12.45 -10.54 2.35
N VAL A 4 -12.08 -10.16 1.12
CA VAL A 4 -11.87 -11.10 0.03
C VAL A 4 -10.57 -10.77 -0.68
N VAL A 5 -9.97 -11.79 -1.32
CA VAL A 5 -8.77 -11.58 -2.13
C VAL A 5 -9.21 -11.13 -3.51
N PHE A 6 -8.49 -10.16 -4.08
CA PHE A 6 -8.79 -9.64 -5.40
C PHE A 6 -8.77 -10.76 -6.45
N ASP A 7 -9.81 -10.77 -7.29
CA ASP A 7 -9.99 -11.74 -8.37
C ASP A 7 -10.44 -10.95 -9.59
N LYS A 8 -9.68 -11.04 -10.66
CA LYS A 8 -9.96 -10.29 -11.90
C LYS A 8 -11.33 -10.59 -12.47
N GLU A 9 -11.75 -11.85 -12.40
CA GLU A 9 -13.03 -12.25 -12.97
C GLU A 9 -14.19 -11.66 -12.19
N LYS A 10 -14.10 -11.68 -10.87
CA LYS A 10 -15.17 -11.16 -10.02
C LYS A 10 -15.26 -9.64 -10.10
N TYR A 11 -14.14 -8.95 -10.28
CA TYR A 11 -14.09 -7.50 -10.28
C TYR A 11 -13.74 -6.94 -11.66
N GLN A 12 -14.33 -7.52 -12.69
CA GLN A 12 -14.03 -7.14 -14.07
C GLN A 12 -14.33 -5.66 -14.33
N SER A 13 -15.42 -5.12 -13.78
CA SER A 13 -15.74 -3.69 -13.94
C SER A 13 -14.64 -2.80 -13.38
N PHE A 14 -14.07 -3.19 -12.25
CA PHE A 14 -12.96 -2.44 -11.65
C PHE A 14 -11.74 -2.46 -12.56
N ILE A 15 -11.41 -3.62 -13.13
CA ILE A 15 -10.27 -3.76 -14.04
C ILE A 15 -10.50 -2.98 -15.32
N ASP A 16 -11.73 -2.96 -15.83
CA ASP A 16 -12.05 -2.20 -17.05
C ASP A 16 -11.84 -0.69 -16.84
N GLU A 17 -12.12 -0.20 -15.63
CA GLU A 17 -11.90 1.20 -15.29
C GLU A 17 -10.45 1.49 -14.89
N ASN A 18 -9.70 0.48 -14.46
CA ASN A 18 -8.34 0.61 -13.94
C ASN A 18 -7.44 -0.37 -14.68
N ASN A 19 -7.33 -0.20 -15.98
CA ASN A 19 -6.67 -1.18 -16.83
C ASN A 19 -5.16 -0.96 -17.02
N GLY A 20 -4.61 0.05 -16.38
CA GLY A 20 -3.16 0.26 -16.30
C GLY A 20 -2.60 -0.38 -15.04
N THR A 21 -1.31 -0.21 -14.83
CA THR A 21 -0.61 -0.75 -13.67
C THR A 21 0.33 0.28 -13.08
N GLY A 22 0.20 0.51 -11.79
CA GLY A 22 1.20 1.26 -11.03
C GLY A 22 1.92 0.32 -10.08
N THR A 23 3.03 0.77 -9.52
CA THR A 23 3.78 -0.02 -8.56
C THR A 23 3.97 0.73 -7.26
N LEU A 24 4.06 -0.05 -6.19
CA LEU A 24 4.21 0.47 -4.82
C LEU A 24 5.41 -0.19 -4.16
N LYS A 25 6.20 0.63 -3.48
CA LYS A 25 7.28 0.16 -2.62
C LYS A 25 6.97 0.61 -1.18
N ILE A 26 7.09 -0.32 -0.25
CA ILE A 26 6.92 -0.04 1.18
C ILE A 26 8.29 0.01 1.85
N GLN A 27 8.47 0.97 2.75
CA GLN A 27 9.68 1.08 3.57
C GLN A 27 9.25 1.26 5.01
N ALA A 28 9.47 0.25 5.86
CA ALA A 28 9.09 0.31 7.27
C ALA A 28 10.34 0.53 8.13
N PHE A 29 10.24 1.45 9.08
CA PHE A 29 11.40 1.85 9.89
C PHE A 29 10.98 2.50 11.21
N VAL A 30 11.97 2.68 12.08
CA VAL A 30 11.88 3.53 13.27
C VAL A 30 13.04 4.51 13.24
N ALA A 31 13.00 5.52 14.11
CA ALA A 31 14.12 6.45 14.35
C ALA A 31 14.68 7.09 13.07
N ASN A 32 13.79 7.74 12.30
CA ASN A 32 14.17 8.51 11.11
C ASN A 32 14.93 7.71 10.06
N GLN A 33 14.43 6.48 9.81
CA GLN A 33 14.97 5.57 8.80
C GLN A 33 16.32 4.93 9.19
N ALA A 34 16.78 5.18 10.41
CA ALA A 34 18.04 4.59 10.86
C ALA A 34 17.93 3.08 11.11
N PHE A 35 16.72 2.61 11.42
CA PHE A 35 16.51 1.21 11.78
C PHE A 35 15.38 0.63 10.94
N PRO A 36 15.71 -0.13 9.89
CA PRO A 36 14.68 -0.82 9.10
C PRO A 36 14.01 -1.90 9.94
N LEU A 37 12.72 -2.12 9.68
CA LEU A 37 11.94 -3.12 10.41
C LEU A 37 11.57 -4.29 9.51
N GLN A 38 12.11 -5.46 9.82
CA GLN A 38 11.75 -6.72 9.19
C GLN A 38 10.47 -7.27 9.81
N GLY A 39 9.67 -7.98 9.01
CA GLY A 39 8.52 -8.70 9.54
C GLY A 39 7.29 -7.87 9.81
N ILE A 40 7.22 -6.67 9.24
CA ILE A 40 6.01 -5.84 9.34
C ILE A 40 4.97 -6.39 8.36
N ASP A 41 3.81 -6.73 8.87
CA ASP A 41 2.71 -7.23 8.06
C ASP A 41 2.05 -6.07 7.33
N VAL A 42 1.97 -6.16 6.01
CA VAL A 42 1.38 -5.11 5.18
C VAL A 42 0.26 -5.70 4.34
N LYS A 43 -0.88 -5.02 4.36
CA LYS A 43 -2.04 -5.37 3.56
C LYS A 43 -2.43 -4.15 2.74
N VAL A 44 -2.57 -4.33 1.42
CA VAL A 44 -3.05 -3.29 0.53
C VAL A 44 -4.43 -3.69 0.07
N PHE A 45 -5.41 -2.84 0.32
CA PHE A 45 -6.80 -3.18 0.05
C PHE A 45 -7.58 -1.96 -0.45
N LYS A 46 -8.76 -2.25 -0.96
CA LYS A 46 -9.71 -1.23 -1.40
C LYS A 46 -11.12 -1.73 -1.13
N ASN A 47 -11.98 -0.84 -0.69
CA ASN A 47 -13.38 -1.19 -0.51
C ASN A 47 -14.09 -1.06 -1.85
N ILE A 48 -14.62 -2.16 -2.36
CA ILE A 48 -15.37 -2.20 -3.61
C ILE A 48 -16.74 -2.78 -3.30
N GLY A 49 -17.77 -1.96 -3.44
CA GLY A 49 -19.11 -2.34 -3.01
C GLY A 49 -19.11 -2.59 -1.51
N ASN A 50 -19.54 -3.77 -1.11
CA ASN A 50 -19.59 -4.16 0.31
C ASN A 50 -18.39 -5.03 0.73
N ASP A 51 -17.41 -5.20 -0.15
CA ASP A 51 -16.26 -6.05 0.12
C ASP A 51 -15.01 -5.22 0.44
N LYS A 52 -14.23 -5.71 1.39
CA LYS A 52 -12.85 -5.25 1.59
C LYS A 52 -11.97 -6.14 0.72
N VAL A 53 -11.53 -5.61 -0.41
CA VAL A 53 -10.81 -6.39 -1.41
C VAL A 53 -9.32 -6.22 -1.20
N VAL A 54 -8.63 -7.32 -0.89
CA VAL A 54 -7.19 -7.32 -0.61
C VAL A 54 -6.44 -7.58 -1.92
N PHE A 55 -5.61 -6.62 -2.32
CA PHE A 55 -4.80 -6.72 -3.52
C PHE A 55 -3.40 -7.27 -3.26
N PHE A 56 -2.91 -7.09 -2.05
CA PHE A 56 -1.58 -7.58 -1.66
C PHE A 56 -1.53 -7.81 -0.16
N GLU A 57 -0.83 -8.87 0.24
CA GLU A 57 -0.54 -9.13 1.64
C GLU A 57 0.84 -9.77 1.73
N GLY A 58 1.70 -9.24 2.62
CA GLY A 58 3.05 -9.75 2.78
C GLY A 58 3.77 -9.07 3.92
N GLU A 59 5.05 -9.37 4.07
CA GLU A 59 5.88 -8.83 5.15
C GLU A 59 7.11 -8.15 4.60
N THR A 60 7.61 -7.15 5.34
CA THR A 60 8.87 -6.49 4.98
C THR A 60 10.06 -7.45 5.16
N ASP A 61 11.07 -7.25 4.31
CA ASP A 61 12.30 -8.03 4.34
C ASP A 61 13.28 -7.47 5.39
N LEU A 62 14.51 -8.02 5.38
CA LEU A 62 15.56 -7.62 6.33
C LEU A 62 15.87 -6.12 6.25
N SER A 63 15.67 -5.51 5.09
CA SER A 63 15.90 -4.08 4.89
C SER A 63 14.65 -3.24 5.16
N GLY A 64 13.58 -3.85 5.64
CA GLY A 64 12.32 -3.14 5.91
C GLY A 64 11.51 -2.86 4.66
N ILE A 65 11.73 -3.59 3.58
CA ILE A 65 11.20 -3.26 2.26
C ILE A 65 10.27 -4.36 1.75
N ILE A 66 9.20 -3.92 1.09
CA ILE A 66 8.43 -4.72 0.14
C ILE A 66 8.44 -3.92 -1.16
N ASP A 67 9.02 -4.51 -2.21
CA ASP A 67 9.11 -3.82 -3.50
C ASP A 67 8.21 -4.46 -4.55
N ASP A 68 8.00 -3.72 -5.63
CA ASP A 68 7.31 -4.20 -6.83
C ASP A 68 5.89 -4.74 -6.60
N ILE A 69 5.15 -4.10 -5.70
CA ILE A 69 3.73 -4.40 -5.54
C ILE A 69 3.00 -3.80 -6.74
N SER A 70 2.43 -4.65 -7.59
CA SER A 70 1.70 -4.19 -8.78
C SER A 70 0.22 -4.01 -8.44
N LEU A 71 -0.33 -2.86 -8.78
CA LEU A 71 -1.72 -2.53 -8.49
C LEU A 71 -2.41 -1.99 -9.75
N PRO A 72 -3.66 -2.39 -10.01
CA PRO A 72 -4.43 -1.80 -11.09
C PRO A 72 -4.55 -0.29 -10.91
N ALA A 73 -4.39 0.45 -11.99
CA ALA A 73 -4.45 1.91 -11.96
C ALA A 73 -5.14 2.43 -13.20
N VAL A 74 -5.92 3.48 -13.02
CA VAL A 74 -6.60 4.13 -14.13
C VAL A 74 -5.57 4.75 -15.06
N VAL A 75 -5.77 4.60 -16.36
CA VAL A 75 -4.87 5.16 -17.37
C VAL A 75 -5.27 6.60 -17.62
N SER A 76 -4.30 7.52 -17.52
CA SER A 76 -4.54 8.93 -17.78
C SER A 76 -4.78 9.14 -19.28
N LYS A 77 -5.63 10.12 -19.59
CA LYS A 77 -5.89 10.47 -20.97
C LYS A 77 -4.66 11.18 -21.57
N GLU A 78 -4.43 10.96 -22.86
CA GLU A 78 -3.26 11.53 -23.54
C GLU A 78 -3.28 13.05 -23.61
N ASP A 79 -4.45 13.64 -23.62
CA ASP A 79 -4.64 15.08 -23.81
C ASP A 79 -4.94 15.82 -22.50
N VAL A 80 -4.28 15.44 -21.42
CA VAL A 80 -4.41 16.12 -20.13
C VAL A 80 -3.90 17.55 -20.28
N GLU A 81 -4.79 18.53 -20.11
CA GLU A 81 -4.45 19.94 -20.25
C GLU A 81 -4.21 20.64 -18.92
N GLN A 82 -4.80 20.13 -17.85
CA GLN A 82 -4.71 20.73 -16.53
C GLN A 82 -4.38 19.68 -15.48
N ALA A 83 -3.74 20.13 -14.39
CA ALA A 83 -3.40 19.22 -13.29
C ALA A 83 -4.64 18.51 -12.73
N SER A 84 -5.80 19.16 -12.78
CA SER A 84 -7.04 18.55 -12.31
C SER A 84 -7.50 17.37 -13.18
N ASP A 85 -6.94 17.25 -14.37
CA ASP A 85 -7.26 16.14 -15.27
C ASP A 85 -6.39 14.91 -15.03
N ILE A 86 -5.41 15.02 -14.16
CA ILE A 86 -4.58 13.87 -13.75
C ILE A 86 -5.42 12.98 -12.86
N ILE A 87 -5.54 11.72 -13.27
CA ILE A 87 -6.37 10.75 -12.56
C ILE A 87 -5.51 9.63 -11.99
N TYR A 88 -5.99 9.04 -10.93
CA TYR A 88 -5.28 8.00 -10.20
C TYR A 88 -6.29 7.07 -9.53
N THR A 89 -5.80 5.95 -9.03
CA THR A 89 -6.63 5.00 -8.28
C THR A 89 -6.15 5.00 -6.83
N THR A 90 -7.08 5.09 -5.88
CA THR A 90 -6.73 5.08 -4.47
C THR A 90 -6.76 3.68 -3.89
N TYR A 91 -5.86 3.42 -2.96
CA TYR A 91 -5.82 2.19 -2.18
C TYR A 91 -5.56 2.53 -0.73
N ASN A 92 -5.89 1.59 0.14
CA ASN A 92 -5.61 1.69 1.57
C ASN A 92 -4.49 0.74 1.94
N ILE A 93 -3.64 1.16 2.85
CA ILE A 93 -2.57 0.33 3.41
C ILE A 93 -2.82 0.17 4.90
N GLU A 94 -2.74 -1.06 5.38
CA GLU A 94 -2.72 -1.37 6.80
C GLU A 94 -1.40 -2.08 7.09
N ALA A 95 -0.60 -1.50 7.98
CA ALA A 95 0.69 -2.07 8.37
C ALA A 95 0.68 -2.35 9.85
N THR A 96 1.10 -3.55 10.23
CA THR A 96 1.08 -3.98 11.63
C THR A 96 2.45 -4.49 12.03
N ASN A 97 2.95 -3.98 13.16
CA ASN A 97 4.13 -4.55 13.79
C ASN A 97 3.65 -5.68 14.71
N PRO A 98 3.94 -6.95 14.37
CA PRO A 98 3.40 -8.07 15.16
C PRO A 98 3.95 -8.14 16.59
N GLU A 99 5.12 -7.58 16.84
CA GLU A 99 5.72 -7.59 18.17
C GLU A 99 5.06 -6.59 19.11
N THR A 100 4.81 -5.38 18.64
CA THR A 100 4.25 -4.31 19.46
C THR A 100 2.75 -4.16 19.30
N LYS A 101 2.17 -4.76 18.27
CA LYS A 101 0.76 -4.64 17.89
C LYS A 101 0.38 -3.25 17.39
N GLU A 102 1.36 -2.37 17.19
CA GLU A 102 1.10 -1.05 16.61
C GLU A 102 0.66 -1.18 15.16
N LYS A 103 -0.35 -0.41 14.78
CA LYS A 103 -0.89 -0.40 13.41
C LYS A 103 -0.80 1.00 12.83
N LYS A 104 -0.52 1.05 11.54
CA LYS A 104 -0.52 2.29 10.77
C LYS A 104 -1.43 2.13 9.56
N TYR A 105 -2.14 3.19 9.23
CA TYR A 105 -3.08 3.21 8.11
C TYR A 105 -2.76 4.38 7.19
N TYR A 106 -2.81 4.13 5.90
CA TYR A 106 -2.56 5.16 4.89
C TYR A 106 -3.54 4.99 3.74
N GLU A 107 -3.90 6.11 3.12
CA GLU A 107 -4.56 6.09 1.83
C GLU A 107 -3.55 6.63 0.81
N ILE A 108 -3.38 5.92 -0.29
CA ILE A 108 -2.39 6.27 -1.30
C ILE A 108 -3.04 6.44 -2.66
N ALA A 109 -2.41 7.26 -3.51
CA ALA A 109 -2.80 7.42 -4.90
C ALA A 109 -1.80 6.66 -5.77
N VAL A 110 -2.30 5.76 -6.61
CA VAL A 110 -1.49 4.96 -7.52
C VAL A 110 -1.73 5.42 -8.93
N PHE A 111 -0.65 5.73 -9.64
CA PHE A 111 -0.69 6.25 -11.02
C PHE A 111 -0.19 5.17 -11.97
N SER A 112 -0.83 5.07 -13.13
CA SER A 112 -0.39 4.14 -14.17
C SER A 112 1.05 4.43 -14.59
N ASP A 113 1.86 3.39 -14.71
CA ASP A 113 3.25 3.43 -15.16
C ASP A 113 4.21 4.20 -14.25
N LEU A 114 3.79 4.47 -13.02
CA LEU A 114 4.64 5.14 -12.05
C LEU A 114 4.83 4.26 -10.83
N LYS A 115 5.95 4.46 -10.14
CA LYS A 115 6.25 3.80 -8.88
C LYS A 115 6.12 4.83 -7.76
N ILE A 116 5.34 4.49 -6.74
CA ILE A 116 5.26 5.31 -5.54
C ILE A 116 5.95 4.60 -4.39
N ILE A 117 6.46 5.39 -3.46
CA ILE A 117 7.13 4.87 -2.27
C ILE A 117 6.35 5.35 -1.07
N GLN A 118 5.93 4.40 -0.22
CA GLN A 118 5.22 4.73 1.01
C GLN A 118 6.11 4.37 2.20
N PRO A 119 6.70 5.37 2.84
CA PRO A 119 7.41 5.13 4.10
C PRO A 119 6.39 4.93 5.23
N ILE A 120 6.70 4.01 6.12
CA ILE A 120 5.87 3.70 7.28
C ILE A 120 6.76 3.77 8.51
N ARG A 121 6.53 4.79 9.33
CA ARG A 121 7.31 4.98 10.53
C ARG A 121 6.56 4.44 11.74
N PHE A 122 7.21 3.53 12.46
CA PHE A 122 6.67 3.00 13.69
C PHE A 122 7.32 3.71 14.88
N SER A 123 6.68 3.55 16.04
CA SER A 123 7.11 4.18 17.28
C SER A 123 8.48 3.66 17.73
N ASN A 124 9.29 4.56 18.30
CA ASN A 124 10.56 4.21 18.93
C ASN A 124 10.41 3.43 20.24
N ASP A 125 9.21 3.32 20.77
CA ASP A 125 8.98 2.68 22.07
C ASP A 125 9.54 1.28 22.13
N TYR A 126 9.51 0.59 20.98
CA TYR A 126 10.07 -0.74 20.88
C TYR A 126 11.56 -0.78 21.24
N LEU A 127 12.32 0.23 20.78
CA LEU A 127 13.75 0.29 21.04
C LEU A 127 14.07 0.87 22.43
N MET A 128 13.22 1.74 22.91
CA MET A 128 13.49 2.46 24.17
C MET A 128 12.94 1.74 25.39
N GLY A 129 11.95 0.91 25.22
CA GLY A 129 11.34 0.21 26.34
C GLY A 129 12.29 -0.64 27.14
N GLU A 130 13.31 -1.17 26.51
CA GLU A 130 14.29 -2.03 27.16
C GLU A 130 15.24 -1.27 28.09
N GLU A 131 15.34 0.02 27.91
CA GLU A 131 16.21 0.85 28.73
C GLU A 131 15.56 1.29 30.04
N LEU A 132 14.31 1.09 30.14
CA LEU A 132 13.52 1.46 31.32
C LEU A 132 13.35 0.30 32.29
#